data_ba8c0b85b21442da5db869026c0d0f38
#
_entry.id   ba8c0b85b21442da5db869026c0d0f38
#
_cell.length_a   1.000
_cell.length_b   1.000
_cell.length_c   1.000
_cell.angle_alpha   90.00
_cell.angle_beta   90.00
_cell.angle_gamma   90.00
#
_symmetry.space_group_name_H-M   'P 1'
#
loop_
_entity.id
_entity.type
_entity.pdbx_description
1 polymer ?
#
loop_
_entity_poly.entity_id
_entity_poly.type
_entity_poly.pdbx_seq_one_letter_code
_entity_poly.pdbx_strand_id
1 'polypeptide(L)'
;MGNHNLSVADVDGDGKDEIIFGAMCIDDDGTGLYTTGLRHGDALHVTDLDPDRPGLEVFGVHEIEEGTKGPGAALFDAKTGEILFRASEDEDAGRGVAANIDPQVKGAYMWWSGLRGLFDMKGKRVGDAPRSTNFLIWWDDDLSRELLNGNVIEKYKAGRIFSAEGARSNNGSKATPALSADIFGDWREELIFRADDNQSLRIYTTTIPTKHRIYTLMHDPQYRVSIAWQNVGYNQPPHTGFYLGTGMIQAPQPKIYLTPAKTIK
;
A
#
# COMPACT_ATOMS: atom_id res chain seq x y z
N MET A 1 13.96 15.75 1.34
CA MET A 1 14.23 15.07 0.05
C MET A 1 12.95 14.44 -0.43
N GLY A 2 12.70 14.43 -1.74
CA GLY A 2 11.48 13.91 -2.34
C GLY A 2 11.39 12.37 -2.33
N ASN A 3 10.35 11.86 -2.97
CA ASN A 3 10.11 10.43 -3.13
C ASN A 3 9.51 10.17 -4.52
N HIS A 4 9.61 8.95 -5.03
CA HIS A 4 8.93 8.57 -6.26
C HIS A 4 7.44 8.25 -6.06
N ASN A 5 6.93 8.45 -4.86
CA ASN A 5 5.52 8.33 -4.53
C ASN A 5 5.11 9.33 -3.45
N LEU A 6 3.83 9.59 -3.33
CA LEU A 6 3.23 10.36 -2.25
C LEU A 6 2.01 9.60 -1.70
N SER A 7 1.55 9.98 -0.53
CA SER A 7 0.28 9.53 0.01
C SER A 7 -0.51 10.70 0.57
N VAL A 8 -1.83 10.59 0.53
CA VAL A 8 -2.76 11.58 1.06
C VAL A 8 -3.64 10.87 2.06
N ALA A 9 -3.65 11.33 3.31
CA ALA A 9 -4.36 10.71 4.42
C ALA A 9 -4.61 11.70 5.56
N ASP A 10 -5.72 11.56 6.26
CA ASP A 10 -5.99 12.25 7.53
C ASP A 10 -5.14 11.61 8.63
N VAL A 11 -3.90 12.12 8.84
CA VAL A 11 -2.96 11.51 9.77
C VAL A 11 -3.10 12.03 11.19
N ASP A 12 -3.76 13.16 11.39
CA ASP A 12 -3.90 13.76 12.71
C ASP A 12 -5.32 13.66 13.30
N GLY A 13 -6.30 13.24 12.48
CA GLY A 13 -7.66 12.94 12.89
C GLY A 13 -8.57 14.17 12.92
N ASP A 14 -8.24 15.24 12.18
CA ASP A 14 -9.03 16.46 12.11
C ASP A 14 -10.14 16.41 11.04
N GLY A 15 -10.11 15.38 10.18
CA GLY A 15 -11.09 15.12 9.11
C GLY A 15 -10.71 15.76 7.77
N LYS A 16 -9.49 16.25 7.63
CA LYS A 16 -8.90 16.71 6.39
C LYS A 16 -7.65 15.88 6.10
N ASP A 17 -7.18 15.91 4.87
CA ASP A 17 -6.07 15.06 4.45
C ASP A 17 -4.75 15.85 4.40
N GLU A 18 -3.68 15.26 4.92
CA GLU A 18 -2.31 15.69 4.81
C GLU A 18 -1.63 15.03 3.63
N ILE A 19 -0.53 15.62 3.18
CA ILE A 19 0.34 15.07 2.12
C ILE A 19 1.62 14.54 2.75
N ILE A 20 1.82 13.23 2.69
CA ILE A 20 3.08 12.57 3.04
C ILE A 20 3.91 12.39 1.77
N PHE A 21 5.07 13.04 1.69
CA PHE A 21 5.97 12.97 0.54
C PHE A 21 7.40 12.65 0.99
N GLY A 22 7.71 11.37 1.02
CA GLY A 22 8.99 10.89 1.53
C GLY A 22 9.19 11.22 3.00
N ALA A 23 10.17 12.06 3.27
CA ALA A 23 10.56 12.43 4.64
C ALA A 23 9.69 13.52 5.29
N MET A 24 8.74 14.11 4.56
CA MET A 24 7.96 15.25 5.05
C MET A 24 6.46 14.95 5.07
N CYS A 25 5.75 15.64 5.97
CA CYS A 25 4.31 15.76 5.99
C CYS A 25 3.93 17.23 5.90
N ILE A 26 2.95 17.52 5.04
CA ILE A 26 2.40 18.86 4.80
C ILE A 26 0.93 18.80 5.18
N ASP A 27 0.52 19.73 6.02
CA ASP A 27 -0.83 19.93 6.51
C ASP A 27 -1.80 20.39 5.40
N ASP A 28 -3.10 20.24 5.64
CA ASP A 28 -4.18 20.63 4.72
C ASP A 28 -4.13 22.13 4.34
N ASP A 29 -3.59 22.97 5.22
CA ASP A 29 -3.41 24.43 4.96
C ASP A 29 -2.11 24.75 4.21
N GLY A 30 -1.27 23.75 3.90
CA GLY A 30 0.01 23.89 3.21
C GLY A 30 1.19 24.17 4.12
N THR A 31 1.02 24.15 5.45
CA THR A 31 2.14 24.27 6.38
C THR A 31 2.85 22.92 6.56
N GLY A 32 4.14 22.94 6.91
CA GLY A 32 4.89 21.70 7.19
C GLY A 32 4.59 21.23 8.62
N LEU A 33 4.11 20.00 8.76
CA LEU A 33 3.93 19.38 10.08
C LEU A 33 5.25 18.87 10.66
N TYR A 34 5.99 18.09 9.87
CA TYR A 34 7.29 17.55 10.28
C TYR A 34 8.18 17.18 9.09
N THR A 35 9.45 16.92 9.40
CA THR A 35 10.36 16.18 8.54
C THR A 35 11.13 15.15 9.37
N THR A 36 11.19 13.92 8.86
CA THR A 36 11.96 12.84 9.51
C THR A 36 13.46 12.93 9.23
N GLY A 37 13.86 13.76 8.27
CA GLY A 37 15.26 13.84 7.81
C GLY A 37 15.74 12.63 7.00
N LEU A 38 14.83 11.69 6.66
CA LEU A 38 15.14 10.54 5.80
C LEU A 38 15.46 10.98 4.37
N ARG A 39 16.17 10.10 3.66
CA ARG A 39 16.66 10.34 2.31
C ARG A 39 15.53 10.22 1.27
N HIS A 40 15.88 10.45 0.00
CA HIS A 40 15.04 10.14 -1.15
C HIS A 40 14.58 8.67 -1.12
N GLY A 41 13.39 8.39 -1.62
CA GLY A 41 12.84 7.03 -1.55
C GLY A 41 12.09 6.59 -2.79
N ASP A 42 12.04 5.27 -2.98
CA ASP A 42 11.42 4.58 -4.12
C ASP A 42 10.05 3.98 -3.81
N ALA A 43 9.72 3.76 -2.55
CA ALA A 43 8.42 3.24 -2.14
C ALA A 43 7.98 3.88 -0.81
N LEU A 44 6.68 4.10 -0.72
CA LEU A 44 6.03 4.72 0.43
C LEU A 44 4.66 4.07 0.64
N HIS A 45 4.40 3.56 1.82
CA HIS A 45 3.13 2.93 2.20
C HIS A 45 2.60 3.61 3.45
N VAL A 46 1.41 4.20 3.37
CA VAL A 46 0.74 4.89 4.48
C VAL A 46 -0.60 4.20 4.75
N THR A 47 -0.75 3.59 5.91
CA THR A 47 -1.99 2.93 6.36
C THR A 47 -1.83 2.55 7.83
N ASP A 48 -2.91 2.06 8.46
CA ASP A 48 -2.82 1.37 9.74
C ASP A 48 -2.15 -0.01 9.52
N LEU A 49 -0.87 -0.12 9.86
CA LEU A 49 -0.06 -1.33 9.72
C LEU A 49 -0.01 -2.14 11.03
N ASP A 50 -0.07 -1.46 12.16
CA ASP A 50 -0.08 -2.07 13.50
C ASP A 50 -1.41 -1.80 14.22
N PRO A 51 -2.40 -2.70 14.12
CA PRO A 51 -3.72 -2.50 14.74
C PRO A 51 -3.70 -2.53 16.29
N ASP A 52 -2.56 -2.71 16.90
CA ASP A 52 -2.36 -2.59 18.36
C ASP A 52 -1.86 -1.18 18.74
N ARG A 53 -1.58 -0.32 17.75
CA ARG A 53 -1.15 1.06 17.89
C ARG A 53 -2.19 1.99 17.25
N PRO A 54 -2.62 3.07 17.91
CA PRO A 54 -3.57 3.99 17.30
C PRO A 54 -2.91 4.88 16.23
N GLY A 55 -3.63 5.14 15.15
CA GLY A 55 -3.20 6.01 14.05
C GLY A 55 -2.66 5.23 12.85
N LEU A 56 -2.01 5.94 11.95
CA LEU A 56 -1.41 5.38 10.76
C LEU A 56 0.11 5.31 10.91
N GLU A 57 0.72 4.36 10.24
CA GLU A 57 2.15 4.27 10.07
C GLU A 57 2.55 4.53 8.62
N VAL A 58 3.78 5.00 8.47
CA VAL A 58 4.45 5.13 7.18
C VAL A 58 5.61 4.16 7.12
N PHE A 59 5.58 3.25 6.16
CA PHE A 59 6.75 2.47 5.79
C PHE A 59 7.33 3.00 4.49
N GLY A 60 8.62 3.37 4.52
CA GLY A 60 9.35 3.87 3.37
C GLY A 60 10.66 3.15 3.15
N VAL A 61 11.09 3.06 1.88
CA VAL A 61 12.44 2.64 1.52
C VAL A 61 13.18 3.80 0.87
N HIS A 62 14.49 3.86 1.11
CA HIS A 62 15.32 5.03 0.80
C HIS A 62 16.56 4.64 0.02
N GLU A 63 16.94 5.50 -0.92
CA GLU A 63 18.13 5.35 -1.75
C GLU A 63 19.35 6.00 -1.09
N ILE A 64 20.53 5.52 -1.47
CA ILE A 64 21.79 6.22 -1.23
C ILE A 64 22.00 7.24 -2.35
N GLU A 65 22.00 8.51 -1.97
CA GLU A 65 22.46 9.58 -2.83
C GLU A 65 23.87 10.01 -2.41
N GLU A 66 24.65 10.57 -3.33
CA GLU A 66 26.03 10.97 -3.08
C GLU A 66 26.14 11.85 -1.82
N GLY A 67 26.99 11.42 -0.89
CA GLY A 67 27.24 12.13 0.37
C GLY A 67 26.16 11.96 1.44
N THR A 68 25.10 11.18 1.21
CA THR A 68 24.05 10.93 2.21
C THR A 68 24.30 9.65 2.97
N LYS A 69 23.78 9.60 4.20
CA LYS A 69 23.79 8.43 5.10
C LYS A 69 22.42 8.25 5.72
N GLY A 70 22.16 7.07 6.23
CA GLY A 70 20.96 6.76 6.98
C GLY A 70 20.31 5.45 6.53
N PRO A 71 19.14 5.09 7.06
CA PRO A 71 18.51 3.80 6.80
C PRO A 71 18.03 3.67 5.35
N GLY A 72 18.15 2.47 4.79
CA GLY A 72 17.53 2.10 3.53
C GLY A 72 16.05 1.75 3.68
N ALA A 73 15.59 1.44 4.91
CA ALA A 73 14.18 1.22 5.22
C ALA A 73 13.84 1.81 6.59
N ALA A 74 12.66 2.42 6.71
CA ALA A 74 12.17 2.98 7.96
C ALA A 74 10.65 2.82 8.09
N LEU A 75 10.20 2.62 9.34
CA LEU A 75 8.81 2.73 9.78
C LEU A 75 8.72 3.93 10.70
N PHE A 76 7.73 4.78 10.51
CA PHE A 76 7.51 5.94 11.38
C PHE A 76 6.02 6.24 11.57
N ASP A 77 5.72 6.95 12.63
CA ASP A 77 4.39 7.44 12.95
C ASP A 77 3.95 8.48 11.92
N ALA A 78 2.79 8.30 11.30
CA ALA A 78 2.32 9.19 10.23
C ALA A 78 1.95 10.59 10.74
N LYS A 79 1.50 10.72 12.01
CA LYS A 79 1.11 12.00 12.61
C LYS A 79 2.30 12.83 13.04
N THR A 80 3.32 12.19 13.61
CA THR A 80 4.42 12.89 14.31
C THR A 80 5.75 12.83 13.58
N GLY A 81 5.94 11.87 12.66
CA GLY A 81 7.22 11.58 12.04
C GLY A 81 8.21 10.85 12.95
N GLU A 82 7.79 10.41 14.14
CA GLU A 82 8.63 9.62 15.06
C GLU A 82 9.06 8.31 14.40
N ILE A 83 10.37 8.07 14.35
CA ILE A 83 10.92 6.83 13.78
C ILE A 83 10.70 5.68 14.77
N LEU A 84 9.89 4.70 14.39
CA LEU A 84 9.56 3.51 15.16
C LEU A 84 10.54 2.37 14.92
N PHE A 85 11.04 2.26 13.67
CA PHE A 85 12.01 1.26 13.27
C PHE A 85 12.85 1.78 12.10
N ARG A 86 14.10 1.33 12.04
CA ARG A 86 15.03 1.62 10.93
C ARG A 86 15.97 0.45 10.71
N ALA A 87 16.35 0.22 9.45
CA ALA A 87 17.25 -0.86 9.06
C ALA A 87 18.01 -0.54 7.78
N SER A 88 18.96 -1.41 7.41
CA SER A 88 19.78 -1.27 6.21
C SER A 88 20.52 0.08 6.19
N GLU A 89 21.22 0.36 7.29
CA GLU A 89 22.02 1.59 7.41
C GLU A 89 23.03 1.70 6.29
N ASP A 90 23.03 2.87 5.63
CA ASP A 90 23.90 3.18 4.50
C ASP A 90 23.78 2.22 3.30
N GLU A 91 22.63 1.52 3.16
CA GLU A 91 22.26 0.68 2.02
C GLU A 91 21.18 1.34 1.17
N ASP A 92 21.20 1.04 -0.12
CA ASP A 92 20.18 1.41 -1.07
C ASP A 92 19.09 0.31 -1.09
N ALA A 93 17.85 0.67 -0.73
CA ALA A 93 16.71 -0.22 -0.78
C ALA A 93 15.74 0.26 -1.86
N GLY A 94 15.98 -0.13 -3.11
CA GLY A 94 15.24 0.35 -4.26
C GLY A 94 13.75 -0.02 -4.31
N ARG A 95 13.27 -1.01 -3.53
CA ARG A 95 11.84 -1.37 -3.41
C ARG A 95 11.54 -2.00 -2.05
N GLY A 96 10.33 -1.80 -1.59
CA GLY A 96 9.85 -2.41 -0.36
C GLY A 96 8.34 -2.29 -0.25
N VAL A 97 7.75 -3.14 0.57
CA VAL A 97 6.31 -3.18 0.82
C VAL A 97 6.03 -3.48 2.29
N ALA A 98 4.89 -3.00 2.77
CA ALA A 98 4.38 -3.35 4.10
C ALA A 98 2.88 -3.68 4.00
N ALA A 99 2.50 -4.86 4.51
CA ALA A 99 1.10 -5.30 4.58
C ALA A 99 0.90 -6.52 5.46
N ASN A 100 -0.33 -6.78 5.85
CA ASN A 100 -0.74 -8.09 6.35
C ASN A 100 -0.79 -9.08 5.18
N ILE A 101 0.07 -10.09 5.19
CA ILE A 101 0.15 -11.14 4.15
C ILE A 101 -0.04 -12.56 4.71
N ASP A 102 -0.11 -12.71 6.03
CA ASP A 102 -0.30 -14.01 6.68
C ASP A 102 -1.70 -14.07 7.30
N PRO A 103 -2.60 -14.94 6.80
CA PRO A 103 -3.96 -15.05 7.31
C PRO A 103 -4.07 -15.59 8.74
N GLN A 104 -2.94 -15.99 9.34
CA GLN A 104 -2.89 -16.49 10.71
C GLN A 104 -2.33 -15.47 11.71
N VAL A 105 -1.86 -14.31 11.23
CA VAL A 105 -1.17 -13.33 12.06
C VAL A 105 -1.81 -11.96 11.93
N LYS A 106 -2.17 -11.37 13.07
CA LYS A 106 -2.66 -10.00 13.16
C LYS A 106 -1.51 -9.01 12.95
N GLY A 107 -1.77 -7.92 12.22
CA GLY A 107 -0.78 -6.89 11.92
C GLY A 107 -0.03 -7.14 10.62
N ALA A 108 0.67 -6.11 10.16
CA ALA A 108 1.42 -6.17 8.94
C ALA A 108 2.83 -6.75 9.15
N TYR A 109 3.45 -7.07 8.04
CA TYR A 109 4.88 -7.29 7.93
C TYR A 109 5.49 -6.26 6.99
N MET A 110 6.78 -5.98 7.13
CA MET A 110 7.56 -5.16 6.21
C MET A 110 8.78 -5.93 5.70
N TRP A 111 9.09 -5.72 4.42
CA TRP A 111 10.27 -6.29 3.77
C TRP A 111 10.65 -5.45 2.55
N TRP A 112 11.93 -5.51 2.17
CA TRP A 112 12.48 -4.69 1.10
C TRP A 112 13.59 -5.41 0.35
N SER A 113 13.97 -4.89 -0.81
CA SER A 113 15.08 -5.41 -1.61
C SER A 113 16.40 -5.20 -0.89
N GLY A 114 17.34 -6.13 -1.11
CA GLY A 114 18.67 -6.12 -0.46
C GLY A 114 18.71 -6.97 0.81
N LEU A 115 17.79 -6.83 1.73
CA LEU A 115 17.75 -7.61 2.96
C LEU A 115 16.73 -8.75 2.89
N ARG A 116 17.18 -9.99 3.05
CA ARG A 116 16.31 -11.19 3.04
C ARG A 116 15.64 -11.43 4.40
N GLY A 117 14.90 -10.44 4.88
CA GLY A 117 14.21 -10.54 6.16
C GLY A 117 12.77 -10.08 6.06
N LEU A 118 11.86 -10.84 6.68
CA LEU A 118 10.49 -10.43 6.95
C LEU A 118 10.42 -9.94 8.40
N PHE A 119 9.93 -8.74 8.61
CA PHE A 119 9.90 -8.09 9.92
C PHE A 119 8.46 -7.77 10.33
N ASP A 120 8.15 -7.95 11.61
CA ASP A 120 6.90 -7.44 12.18
C ASP A 120 6.97 -5.92 12.44
N MET A 121 5.86 -5.33 12.84
CA MET A 121 5.78 -3.88 13.11
C MET A 121 6.60 -3.41 14.32
N LYS A 122 7.16 -4.32 15.09
CA LYS A 122 8.11 -4.04 16.19
C LYS A 122 9.58 -4.17 15.75
N GLY A 123 9.80 -4.42 14.45
CA GLY A 123 11.14 -4.57 13.89
C GLY A 123 11.80 -5.93 14.20
N LYS A 124 11.05 -6.90 14.72
CA LYS A 124 11.58 -8.24 14.94
C LYS A 124 11.53 -9.03 13.64
N ARG A 125 12.67 -9.64 13.26
CA ARG A 125 12.71 -10.58 12.14
C ARG A 125 11.93 -11.85 12.49
N VAL A 126 10.95 -12.18 11.66
CA VAL A 126 10.04 -13.33 11.86
C VAL A 126 10.24 -14.44 10.84
N GLY A 127 10.99 -14.20 9.79
CA GLY A 127 11.24 -15.19 8.75
C GLY A 127 12.01 -14.66 7.56
N ASP A 128 11.94 -15.38 6.45
CA ASP A 128 12.48 -14.95 5.17
C ASP A 128 11.42 -14.15 4.39
N ALA A 129 11.86 -13.07 3.77
CA ALA A 129 11.00 -12.23 2.96
C ALA A 129 10.49 -12.97 1.71
N PRO A 130 9.26 -12.68 1.26
CA PRO A 130 8.84 -13.01 -0.08
C PRO A 130 9.80 -12.45 -1.13
N ARG A 131 9.86 -13.08 -2.30
CA ARG A 131 10.75 -12.61 -3.39
C ARG A 131 10.27 -11.28 -4.00
N SER A 132 8.94 -11.08 -4.06
CA SER A 132 8.36 -9.87 -4.60
C SER A 132 8.38 -8.74 -3.57
N THR A 133 8.80 -7.56 -4.01
CA THR A 133 8.76 -6.29 -3.27
C THR A 133 8.00 -5.22 -4.06
N ASN A 134 7.23 -5.61 -5.10
CA ASN A 134 6.71 -4.68 -6.07
C ASN A 134 5.28 -4.22 -5.76
N PHE A 135 4.36 -5.16 -5.55
CA PHE A 135 2.95 -4.82 -5.43
C PHE A 135 2.17 -5.83 -4.59
N LEU A 136 1.01 -5.43 -4.09
CA LEU A 136 0.12 -6.20 -3.23
C LEU A 136 -1.33 -6.00 -3.69
N ILE A 137 -2.20 -6.99 -3.41
CA ILE A 137 -3.60 -6.95 -3.81
C ILE A 137 -4.46 -7.69 -2.79
N TRP A 138 -5.70 -7.27 -2.55
CA TRP A 138 -6.72 -8.10 -1.91
C TRP A 138 -7.44 -8.92 -2.97
N TRP A 139 -7.17 -10.22 -3.02
CA TRP A 139 -7.66 -11.06 -4.12
C TRP A 139 -8.52 -12.24 -3.69
N ASP A 140 -8.12 -12.98 -2.67
CA ASP A 140 -8.80 -14.21 -2.31
C ASP A 140 -9.94 -14.05 -1.28
N ASP A 141 -10.22 -15.06 -0.45
CA ASP A 141 -11.35 -15.09 0.45
C ASP A 141 -11.06 -14.56 1.85
N ASP A 142 -9.81 -14.34 2.19
CA ASP A 142 -9.41 -13.80 3.50
C ASP A 142 -9.01 -12.31 3.44
N LEU A 143 -8.68 -11.72 4.58
CA LEU A 143 -8.38 -10.29 4.68
C LEU A 143 -6.90 -9.96 4.48
N SER A 144 -6.03 -10.97 4.34
CA SER A 144 -4.62 -10.73 4.03
C SER A 144 -4.42 -10.38 2.55
N ARG A 145 -3.34 -9.65 2.26
CA ARG A 145 -3.01 -9.30 0.86
C ARG A 145 -2.16 -10.37 0.22
N GLU A 146 -2.38 -10.60 -1.04
CA GLU A 146 -1.53 -11.40 -1.91
C GLU A 146 -0.41 -10.57 -2.53
N LEU A 147 0.66 -11.26 -2.91
CA LEU A 147 1.80 -10.71 -3.62
C LEU A 147 1.49 -10.61 -5.11
N LEU A 148 1.54 -9.42 -5.66
CA LEU A 148 1.40 -9.20 -7.09
C LEU A 148 2.75 -8.82 -7.70
N ASN A 149 3.22 -9.61 -8.66
CA ASN A 149 4.45 -9.32 -9.39
C ASN A 149 4.30 -9.64 -10.87
N GLY A 150 4.49 -8.65 -11.71
CA GLY A 150 4.18 -8.80 -13.12
C GLY A 150 2.70 -9.06 -13.35
N ASN A 151 2.38 -10.19 -13.97
CA ASN A 151 1.02 -10.65 -14.22
C ASN A 151 0.62 -11.87 -13.36
N VAL A 152 1.33 -12.10 -12.24
CA VAL A 152 1.15 -13.26 -11.36
C VAL A 152 0.78 -12.82 -9.95
N ILE A 153 -0.21 -13.48 -9.36
CA ILE A 153 -0.58 -13.36 -7.96
C ILE A 153 -0.14 -14.62 -7.22
N GLU A 154 0.55 -14.40 -6.10
CA GLU A 154 1.00 -15.47 -5.21
C GLU A 154 0.47 -15.24 -3.79
N LYS A 155 -0.03 -16.29 -3.16
CA LYS A 155 -0.36 -16.31 -1.74
C LYS A 155 0.90 -16.60 -0.92
N TYR A 156 1.14 -15.83 0.13
CA TYR A 156 2.26 -16.07 1.05
C TYR A 156 2.23 -17.52 1.59
N LYS A 157 3.36 -18.22 1.51
CA LYS A 157 3.53 -19.63 1.87
C LYS A 157 2.73 -20.66 1.04
N ALA A 158 1.83 -20.24 0.15
CA ALA A 158 1.01 -21.14 -0.66
C ALA A 158 1.36 -21.13 -2.15
N GLY A 159 2.09 -20.12 -2.62
CA GLY A 159 2.54 -20.02 -4.02
C GLY A 159 1.49 -19.39 -4.94
N ARG A 160 1.63 -19.64 -6.24
CA ARG A 160 0.83 -19.02 -7.28
C ARG A 160 -0.63 -19.44 -7.21
N ILE A 161 -1.53 -18.43 -7.21
CA ILE A 161 -2.99 -18.62 -7.23
C ILE A 161 -3.64 -18.07 -8.49
N PHE A 162 -2.97 -17.16 -9.22
CA PHE A 162 -3.49 -16.59 -10.46
C PHE A 162 -2.35 -16.20 -11.42
N SER A 163 -2.63 -16.24 -12.72
CA SER A 163 -1.76 -15.73 -13.78
C SER A 163 -2.60 -15.10 -14.91
N ALA A 164 -2.36 -13.83 -15.21
CA ALA A 164 -3.03 -13.12 -16.29
C ALA A 164 -2.35 -13.43 -17.64
N GLU A 165 -2.60 -14.63 -18.18
CA GLU A 165 -2.02 -15.04 -19.47
C GLU A 165 -2.45 -14.14 -20.62
N GLY A 166 -1.51 -13.82 -21.52
CA GLY A 166 -1.74 -12.93 -22.65
C GLY A 166 -1.88 -11.44 -22.25
N ALA A 167 -1.44 -11.10 -21.03
CA ALA A 167 -1.39 -9.74 -20.54
C ALA A 167 -0.05 -9.43 -19.86
N ARG A 168 0.32 -8.16 -19.84
CA ARG A 168 1.63 -7.70 -19.32
C ARG A 168 1.49 -6.59 -18.32
N SER A 169 2.38 -6.62 -17.34
CA SER A 169 2.62 -5.51 -16.44
C SER A 169 3.32 -4.32 -17.12
N ASN A 170 3.37 -3.21 -16.43
CA ASN A 170 4.06 -1.98 -16.81
C ASN A 170 5.36 -1.80 -16.00
N ASN A 171 6.12 -0.76 -16.33
CA ASN A 171 7.28 -0.31 -15.56
C ASN A 171 8.44 -1.33 -15.46
N GLY A 172 8.62 -2.23 -16.43
CA GLY A 172 9.76 -3.13 -16.47
C GLY A 172 9.96 -3.92 -15.17
N SER A 173 11.08 -3.73 -14.50
CA SER A 173 11.42 -4.44 -13.24
C SER A 173 10.49 -4.10 -12.06
N LYS A 174 9.82 -2.97 -12.08
CA LYS A 174 8.82 -2.59 -11.06
C LYS A 174 7.55 -3.44 -11.20
N ALA A 175 7.29 -3.98 -12.38
CA ALA A 175 6.32 -5.04 -12.68
C ALA A 175 4.92 -4.79 -12.11
N THR A 176 4.40 -3.57 -12.29
CA THR A 176 3.13 -3.10 -11.74
C THR A 176 1.96 -3.26 -12.72
N PRO A 177 0.71 -3.38 -12.25
CA PRO A 177 -0.47 -3.32 -13.11
C PRO A 177 -0.66 -1.93 -13.73
N ALA A 178 -1.55 -1.79 -14.71
CA ALA A 178 -2.02 -0.49 -15.16
C ALA A 178 -2.91 0.16 -14.09
N LEU A 179 -3.71 -0.65 -13.40
CA LEU A 179 -4.50 -0.24 -12.23
C LEU A 179 -4.80 -1.46 -11.37
N SER A 180 -4.84 -1.27 -10.04
CA SER A 180 -5.45 -2.17 -9.06
C SER A 180 -6.43 -1.36 -8.23
N ALA A 181 -7.70 -1.77 -8.18
CA ALA A 181 -8.74 -1.09 -7.43
C ALA A 181 -9.95 -1.98 -7.21
N ASP A 182 -10.70 -1.73 -6.13
CA ASP A 182 -12.05 -2.29 -5.93
C ASP A 182 -13.05 -1.61 -6.89
N ILE A 183 -13.06 -2.06 -8.16
CA ILE A 183 -13.86 -1.46 -9.24
C ILE A 183 -15.31 -1.98 -9.17
N PHE A 184 -15.50 -3.25 -8.80
CA PHE A 184 -16.83 -3.87 -8.78
C PHE A 184 -17.52 -3.74 -7.42
N GLY A 185 -16.85 -3.20 -6.40
CA GLY A 185 -17.46 -2.81 -5.15
C GLY A 185 -17.70 -3.96 -4.18
N ASP A 186 -16.90 -5.03 -4.27
CA ASP A 186 -17.00 -6.18 -3.38
C ASP A 186 -15.86 -6.26 -2.33
N TRP A 187 -15.11 -5.15 -2.16
CA TRP A 187 -13.92 -4.89 -1.35
C TRP A 187 -12.63 -5.53 -1.86
N ARG A 188 -12.69 -6.54 -2.69
CA ARG A 188 -11.50 -7.09 -3.34
C ARG A 188 -11.14 -6.28 -4.56
N GLU A 189 -9.88 -6.33 -4.94
CA GLU A 189 -9.37 -5.46 -5.99
C GLU A 189 -9.37 -6.18 -7.35
N GLU A 190 -9.82 -5.49 -8.38
CA GLU A 190 -9.62 -5.87 -9.77
C GLU A 190 -8.27 -5.41 -10.26
N LEU A 191 -7.76 -6.13 -11.24
CA LEU A 191 -6.53 -5.78 -11.96
C LEU A 191 -6.85 -5.36 -13.39
N ILE A 192 -6.26 -4.26 -13.81
CA ILE A 192 -6.25 -3.87 -15.21
C ILE A 192 -4.83 -4.05 -15.75
N PHE A 193 -4.69 -4.87 -16.79
CA PHE A 193 -3.46 -5.04 -17.55
C PHE A 193 -3.66 -4.70 -19.02
N ARG A 194 -2.60 -4.28 -19.69
CA ARG A 194 -2.58 -4.24 -21.16
C ARG A 194 -2.43 -5.65 -21.70
N ALA A 195 -3.11 -5.94 -22.80
CA ALA A 195 -2.89 -7.19 -23.54
C ALA A 195 -1.50 -7.21 -24.20
N ASP A 196 -1.00 -8.40 -24.50
CA ASP A 196 0.33 -8.60 -25.11
C ASP A 196 0.51 -7.86 -26.45
N ASP A 197 -0.57 -7.74 -27.21
CA ASP A 197 -0.62 -7.06 -28.51
C ASP A 197 -0.77 -5.53 -28.39
N ASN A 198 -0.94 -4.98 -27.20
CA ASN A 198 -1.21 -3.57 -26.91
C ASN A 198 -2.48 -3.00 -27.57
N GLN A 199 -3.44 -3.83 -27.98
CA GLN A 199 -4.68 -3.38 -28.63
C GLN A 199 -5.85 -3.26 -27.64
N SER A 200 -5.73 -3.82 -26.45
CA SER A 200 -6.80 -3.83 -25.46
C SER A 200 -6.27 -3.78 -24.04
N LEU A 201 -7.15 -3.34 -23.13
CA LEU A 201 -7.02 -3.53 -21.69
C LEU A 201 -7.87 -4.71 -21.26
N ARG A 202 -7.37 -5.51 -20.33
CA ARG A 202 -8.08 -6.63 -19.72
C ARG A 202 -8.30 -6.36 -18.26
N ILE A 203 -9.54 -6.55 -17.81
CA ILE A 203 -9.91 -6.48 -16.41
C ILE A 203 -10.01 -7.91 -15.89
N TYR A 204 -9.34 -8.17 -14.79
CA TYR A 204 -9.38 -9.45 -14.09
C TYR A 204 -10.00 -9.24 -12.72
N THR A 205 -10.94 -10.10 -12.38
CA THR A 205 -11.58 -10.17 -11.06
C THR A 205 -11.48 -11.58 -10.51
N THR A 206 -11.53 -11.72 -9.20
CA THR A 206 -11.57 -13.02 -8.55
C THR A 206 -12.96 -13.62 -8.57
N THR A 207 -13.04 -14.95 -8.68
CA THR A 207 -14.29 -15.72 -8.53
C THR A 207 -14.32 -16.53 -7.23
N ILE A 208 -13.33 -16.36 -6.37
CA ILE A 208 -13.21 -17.07 -5.09
C ILE A 208 -14.30 -16.54 -4.13
N PRO A 209 -15.20 -17.38 -3.59
CA PRO A 209 -16.21 -16.93 -2.65
C PRO A 209 -15.59 -16.49 -1.33
N THR A 210 -16.04 -15.37 -0.74
CA THR A 210 -15.63 -14.92 0.58
C THR A 210 -16.80 -14.81 1.55
N LYS A 211 -16.54 -14.99 2.84
CA LYS A 211 -17.49 -14.77 3.93
C LYS A 211 -17.51 -13.32 4.42
N HIS A 212 -16.47 -12.57 4.10
CA HIS A 212 -16.34 -11.18 4.52
C HIS A 212 -17.33 -10.31 3.74
N ARG A 213 -17.98 -9.39 4.47
CA ARG A 213 -18.94 -8.41 3.91
C ARG A 213 -18.49 -7.04 4.37
N ILE A 214 -17.78 -6.35 3.47
CA ILE A 214 -17.21 -5.04 3.69
C ILE A 214 -17.81 -4.12 2.63
N TYR A 215 -18.07 -2.87 2.97
CA TYR A 215 -18.43 -1.86 1.97
C TYR A 215 -17.30 -1.72 0.95
N THR A 216 -17.62 -1.30 -0.25
CA THR A 216 -16.59 -1.01 -1.24
C THR A 216 -15.53 -0.10 -0.64
N LEU A 217 -14.26 -0.44 -0.86
CA LEU A 217 -13.13 0.35 -0.38
C LEU A 217 -13.12 1.77 -0.97
N MET A 218 -13.84 1.99 -2.08
CA MET A 218 -14.04 3.32 -2.68
C MET A 218 -14.84 4.28 -1.79
N HIS A 219 -15.45 3.81 -0.70
CA HIS A 219 -16.04 4.68 0.32
C HIS A 219 -15.01 5.22 1.32
N ASP A 220 -13.85 4.58 1.44
CA ASP A 220 -12.74 5.10 2.22
C ASP A 220 -12.07 6.24 1.45
N PRO A 221 -12.00 7.47 2.02
CA PRO A 221 -11.43 8.62 1.31
C PRO A 221 -9.98 8.40 0.90
N GLN A 222 -9.15 7.87 1.81
CA GLN A 222 -7.74 7.59 1.54
C GLN A 222 -7.58 6.59 0.40
N TYR A 223 -8.30 5.46 0.43
CA TYR A 223 -8.25 4.45 -0.63
C TYR A 223 -8.65 5.04 -1.99
N ARG A 224 -9.77 5.78 -2.04
CA ARG A 224 -10.27 6.41 -3.27
C ARG A 224 -9.27 7.40 -3.87
N VAL A 225 -8.63 8.22 -3.03
CA VAL A 225 -7.61 9.17 -3.49
C VAL A 225 -6.35 8.42 -3.95
N SER A 226 -6.00 7.30 -3.29
CA SER A 226 -4.84 6.48 -3.68
C SER A 226 -5.00 5.86 -5.07
N ILE A 227 -6.22 5.55 -5.50
CA ILE A 227 -6.48 5.12 -6.87
C ILE A 227 -6.14 6.24 -7.88
N ALA A 228 -6.43 7.50 -7.54
CA ALA A 228 -6.15 8.63 -8.42
C ALA A 228 -4.64 8.89 -8.61
N TRP A 229 -3.83 8.74 -7.54
CA TRP A 229 -2.39 8.94 -7.63
C TRP A 229 -1.57 7.65 -7.82
N GLN A 230 -2.21 6.48 -7.91
CA GLN A 230 -1.54 5.17 -8.00
C GLN A 230 -0.42 5.11 -9.05
N ASN A 231 -0.59 5.80 -10.18
CA ASN A 231 0.38 5.84 -11.27
C ASN A 231 1.27 7.11 -11.27
N VAL A 232 1.27 7.87 -10.21
CA VAL A 232 2.18 9.02 -10.04
C VAL A 232 3.53 8.50 -9.57
N GLY A 233 4.58 8.77 -10.35
CA GLY A 233 5.91 8.23 -10.08
C GLY A 233 5.95 6.70 -10.23
N TYR A 234 6.47 6.01 -9.23
CA TYR A 234 6.46 4.54 -9.21
C TYR A 234 5.14 4.04 -8.64
N ASN A 235 4.40 3.27 -9.44
CA ASN A 235 3.11 2.72 -9.04
C ASN A 235 3.24 1.89 -7.75
N GLN A 236 2.38 2.18 -6.78
CA GLN A 236 2.29 1.52 -5.47
C GLN A 236 0.87 0.97 -5.25
N PRO A 237 0.69 -0.10 -4.45
CA PRO A 237 -0.64 -0.59 -4.12
C PRO A 237 -1.43 0.48 -3.35
N PRO A 238 -2.75 0.60 -3.61
CA PRO A 238 -3.59 1.49 -2.84
C PRO A 238 -3.75 1.00 -1.40
N HIS A 239 -3.93 1.92 -0.47
CA HIS A 239 -4.08 1.63 0.95
C HIS A 239 -5.34 2.29 1.52
N THR A 240 -5.96 1.61 2.50
CA THR A 240 -7.08 2.12 3.29
C THR A 240 -6.60 3.02 4.43
N GLY A 241 -7.44 3.96 4.87
CA GLY A 241 -7.24 4.77 6.07
C GLY A 241 -7.52 4.02 7.38
N PHE A 242 -7.65 2.70 7.33
CA PHE A 242 -7.90 1.82 8.48
C PHE A 242 -7.24 0.46 8.27
N TYR A 243 -7.02 -0.26 9.35
CA TYR A 243 -6.49 -1.62 9.28
C TYR A 243 -7.45 -2.56 8.55
N LEU A 244 -7.04 -3.07 7.41
CA LEU A 244 -7.73 -4.15 6.69
C LEU A 244 -6.79 -5.36 6.60
N GLY A 245 -7.04 -6.34 7.46
CA GLY A 245 -6.18 -7.51 7.57
C GLY A 245 -6.69 -8.52 8.60
N THR A 246 -5.92 -9.57 8.79
CA THR A 246 -6.20 -10.63 9.76
C THR A 246 -6.40 -10.08 11.16
N GLY A 247 -7.49 -10.46 11.80
CA GLY A 247 -7.85 -10.01 13.14
C GLY A 247 -8.62 -8.70 13.18
N MET A 248 -8.94 -8.08 12.03
CA MET A 248 -9.90 -6.98 11.98
C MET A 248 -11.27 -7.48 12.46
N ILE A 249 -11.87 -6.78 13.42
CA ILE A 249 -13.18 -7.15 13.96
C ILE A 249 -14.28 -6.67 13.00
N GLN A 250 -14.21 -5.42 12.57
CA GLN A 250 -15.17 -4.81 11.66
C GLN A 250 -14.53 -3.63 10.94
N ALA A 251 -14.77 -3.51 9.64
CA ALA A 251 -14.39 -2.31 8.90
C ALA A 251 -15.20 -1.08 9.37
N PRO A 252 -14.62 0.12 9.35
CA PRO A 252 -15.34 1.33 9.68
C PRO A 252 -16.60 1.50 8.85
N GLN A 253 -17.66 1.98 9.48
CA GLN A 253 -18.91 2.31 8.79
C GLN A 253 -18.71 3.57 7.95
N PRO A 254 -18.83 3.55 6.61
CA PRO A 254 -18.65 4.75 5.82
C PRO A 254 -19.77 5.76 6.07
N LYS A 255 -19.42 7.04 6.08
CA LYS A 255 -20.38 8.15 6.18
C LYS A 255 -21.01 8.38 4.80
N ILE A 256 -22.13 7.74 4.52
CA ILE A 256 -22.83 7.84 3.23
C ILE A 256 -23.94 8.90 3.35
N TYR A 257 -23.90 9.90 2.48
CA TYR A 257 -24.95 10.90 2.37
C TYR A 257 -25.65 10.79 1.03
N LEU A 258 -26.97 10.69 1.06
CA LEU A 258 -27.79 10.76 -0.13
C LEU A 258 -28.03 12.25 -0.50
N THR A 259 -27.59 12.65 -1.67
CA THR A 259 -27.97 13.96 -2.21
C THR A 259 -29.44 13.89 -2.67
N PRO A 260 -30.29 14.88 -2.31
CA PRO A 260 -31.64 14.93 -2.84
C PRO A 260 -31.61 14.95 -4.37
N ALA A 261 -32.47 14.15 -5.01
CA ALA A 261 -32.61 14.19 -6.46
C ALA A 261 -32.92 15.64 -6.89
N LYS A 262 -32.04 16.22 -7.72
CA LYS A 262 -32.39 17.52 -8.36
C LYS A 262 -33.57 17.26 -9.26
N THR A 263 -34.71 17.86 -8.93
CA THR A 263 -35.84 17.93 -9.87
C THR A 263 -35.37 18.72 -11.09
N ILE A 264 -35.10 18.00 -12.18
CA ILE A 264 -34.85 18.66 -13.47
C ILE A 264 -36.16 19.28 -13.89
N LYS A 265 -36.22 20.61 -13.89
CA LYS A 265 -37.35 21.36 -14.44
C LYS A 265 -37.21 21.47 -15.96
#